data_823b6220ddc2fa95f63b5d014a44f76e
#
_entry.id   823b6220ddc2fa95f63b5d014a44f76e
#
_cell.length_a   1.000
_cell.length_b   1.000
_cell.length_c   1.000
_cell.angle_alpha   90.00
_cell.angle_beta   90.00
_cell.angle_gamma   90.00
#
_symmetry.space_group_name_H-M   'P 1'
#
loop_
_entity.id
_entity.type
_entity.pdbx_description
1 polymer ?
#
loop_
_entity_poly.entity_id
_entity_poly.type
_entity_poly.pdbx_seq_one_letter_code
_entity_poly.pdbx_strand_id
1 'polypeptide(L)'
;MSSKSRSDIHNPLEDRRASSFAPRYVTDVAYAPTFTHFAAPAWLDLTALLAAVAPPARRSGFAWCELGCGRGVTATIQAATHPLGAFHGIDMMPGHIADARRLAERAGVANLTLHALDFAAAADLDLPRFDYIVAHGVYSWIDSQSRETLRHFVDRHLAPGGLVYISYNAMPGWAADLPFQYLVHALAQSAVGDSIAKFAAAEATMRRLGAAGTRALNNSPIFARELAKQRKRLSPAYFAHEYLAPAWQPLYVTEVRTELAAIGLHAVGSATLRDNFDSFVLRAAQRSALHEIVDPDLRELARDCMLLTRFRRDVFSRDAAPISARERRGRLLGQCFALTQPEALVKYAMPTPGGTVRFDNDVSHSIVTELADGPRRLVQVAGPADDLLANALALASAEVIRPVESDAVPVGALNAVLDELDTEAAPLPYRALPCGTALALDTALRRHLREGRRLPPRLVGWPGFLARAAAGG
;
A
#
# COMPACT_ATOMS: atom_id res chain seq x y z
N MET A 1 12.68 -69.65 26.58
CA MET A 1 13.10 -69.38 25.18
C MET A 1 12.67 -68.00 24.85
N SER A 2 13.62 -67.12 24.80
CA SER A 2 13.46 -65.62 24.83
C SER A 2 13.31 -65.08 23.40
N SER A 3 12.24 -64.32 23.13
CA SER A 3 12.07 -63.48 21.94
C SER A 3 12.65 -62.10 22.19
N LYS A 4 13.76 -61.77 21.54
CA LYS A 4 14.34 -60.46 21.53
C LYS A 4 13.50 -59.49 20.68
N SER A 5 13.07 -58.40 21.29
CA SER A 5 12.44 -57.25 20.67
C SER A 5 13.34 -56.61 19.61
N ARG A 6 12.77 -56.25 18.46
CA ARG A 6 13.39 -55.40 17.47
C ARG A 6 13.51 -53.97 18.05
N SER A 7 14.73 -53.51 18.13
CA SER A 7 15.05 -52.13 18.48
C SER A 7 14.60 -51.19 17.36
N ASP A 8 13.86 -50.15 17.74
CA ASP A 8 13.52 -48.99 16.89
C ASP A 8 14.82 -48.35 16.39
N ILE A 9 15.06 -48.45 15.10
CA ILE A 9 16.12 -47.71 14.42
C ILE A 9 15.56 -46.31 14.17
N HIS A 10 15.95 -45.37 15.01
CA HIS A 10 15.69 -43.95 14.82
C HIS A 10 16.31 -43.49 13.48
N ASN A 11 15.48 -42.99 12.56
CA ASN A 11 15.92 -42.54 11.23
C ASN A 11 16.34 -41.09 11.28
N PRO A 12 17.66 -40.76 11.18
CA PRO A 12 18.14 -39.38 11.26
C PRO A 12 17.68 -38.47 10.12
N LEU A 13 17.02 -39.00 9.09
CA LEU A 13 16.49 -38.25 7.95
C LEU A 13 15.09 -37.72 8.19
N GLU A 14 14.32 -38.27 9.14
CA GLU A 14 13.01 -37.75 9.52
C GLU A 14 13.14 -36.52 10.41
N ASP A 15 14.13 -36.45 11.30
CA ASP A 15 14.43 -35.27 12.11
C ASP A 15 14.92 -34.06 11.28
N ARG A 16 15.54 -34.31 10.12
CA ARG A 16 15.95 -33.22 9.22
C ARG A 16 14.78 -32.58 8.46
N ARG A 17 13.66 -33.28 8.29
CA ARG A 17 12.44 -32.69 7.67
C ARG A 17 11.64 -31.85 8.63
N ALA A 18 11.68 -32.12 9.93
CA ALA A 18 11.01 -31.32 10.96
C ALA A 18 11.76 -30.02 11.32
N SER A 19 13.07 -29.92 11.05
CA SER A 19 13.90 -28.76 11.44
C SER A 19 14.08 -27.67 10.34
N SER A 20 13.46 -27.81 9.17
CA SER A 20 13.65 -26.89 8.04
C SER A 20 12.61 -25.77 7.92
N PHE A 21 11.66 -25.65 8.84
CA PHE A 21 10.69 -24.55 8.91
C PHE A 21 11.04 -23.58 10.05
N ALA A 22 12.23 -22.97 10.02
CA ALA A 22 12.38 -21.69 10.70
C ALA A 22 11.39 -20.72 10.01
N PRO A 23 10.56 -19.98 10.78
CA PRO A 23 9.59 -19.08 10.17
C PRO A 23 10.34 -18.06 9.29
N ARG A 24 10.03 -18.08 7.99
CA ARG A 24 10.65 -17.20 6.98
C ARG A 24 10.16 -15.76 7.09
N TYR A 25 9.29 -15.50 8.05
CA TYR A 25 8.67 -14.21 8.34
C TYR A 25 8.66 -13.97 9.86
N VAL A 26 8.60 -12.70 10.31
CA VAL A 26 8.45 -12.32 11.73
C VAL A 26 7.02 -12.62 12.16
N THR A 27 6.84 -13.65 13.00
CA THR A 27 5.51 -14.14 13.41
C THR A 27 5.19 -13.91 14.88
N ASP A 28 6.19 -13.55 15.69
CA ASP A 28 6.09 -13.34 17.14
C ASP A 28 5.65 -11.93 17.54
N VAL A 29 5.53 -11.03 16.57
CA VAL A 29 5.09 -9.65 16.76
C VAL A 29 3.98 -9.33 15.76
N ALA A 30 2.86 -8.78 16.24
CA ALA A 30 1.77 -8.36 15.36
C ALA A 30 2.19 -7.14 14.52
N TYR A 31 1.85 -7.16 13.22
CA TYR A 31 2.04 -5.99 12.37
C TYR A 31 1.08 -4.86 12.74
N ALA A 32 1.53 -3.62 12.60
CA ALA A 32 0.70 -2.46 12.85
C ALA A 32 -0.49 -2.43 11.88
N PRO A 33 -1.72 -2.12 12.35
CA PRO A 33 -2.86 -2.00 11.46
C PRO A 33 -2.68 -0.81 10.53
N THR A 34 -2.82 -1.04 9.23
CA THR A 34 -2.62 -0.01 8.20
C THR A 34 -3.78 0.03 7.22
N PHE A 35 -4.13 1.23 6.75
CA PHE A 35 -5.00 1.44 5.61
C PHE A 35 -4.18 1.96 4.43
N THR A 36 -4.36 1.37 3.26
CA THR A 36 -3.76 1.86 2.02
C THR A 36 -4.83 2.24 1.00
N HIS A 37 -4.90 3.52 0.67
CA HIS A 37 -5.83 4.02 -0.35
C HIS A 37 -5.43 3.61 -1.78
N PHE A 38 -4.16 3.24 -2.00
CA PHE A 38 -3.66 2.76 -3.29
C PHE A 38 -4.33 1.44 -3.74
N ALA A 39 -4.90 0.68 -2.79
CA ALA A 39 -5.61 -0.57 -3.04
C ALA A 39 -7.11 -0.36 -3.34
N ALA A 40 -7.61 0.88 -3.26
CA ALA A 40 -9.01 1.19 -3.53
C ALA A 40 -9.35 1.00 -5.02
N PRO A 41 -10.52 0.40 -5.35
CA PRO A 41 -10.93 0.21 -6.74
C PRO A 41 -10.89 1.50 -7.58
N ALA A 42 -11.42 2.61 -7.07
CA ALA A 42 -11.40 3.89 -7.78
C ALA A 42 -9.98 4.41 -8.06
N TRP A 43 -9.01 4.13 -7.17
CA TRP A 43 -7.61 4.50 -7.39
C TRP A 43 -6.95 3.66 -8.48
N LEU A 44 -7.21 2.35 -8.49
CA LEU A 44 -6.71 1.43 -9.51
C LEU A 44 -7.34 1.72 -10.88
N ASP A 45 -8.64 2.04 -10.90
CA ASP A 45 -9.34 2.47 -12.12
C ASP A 45 -8.72 3.74 -12.71
N LEU A 46 -8.43 4.75 -11.89
CA LEU A 46 -7.75 5.96 -12.35
C LEU A 46 -6.37 5.62 -12.93
N THR A 47 -5.62 4.72 -12.29
CA THR A 47 -4.30 4.28 -12.80
C THR A 47 -4.44 3.63 -14.18
N ALA A 48 -5.42 2.75 -14.37
CA ALA A 48 -5.71 2.12 -15.66
C ALA A 48 -6.11 3.15 -16.74
N LEU A 49 -6.96 4.10 -16.38
CA LEU A 49 -7.37 5.20 -17.29
C LEU A 49 -6.19 6.07 -17.72
N LEU A 50 -5.21 6.32 -16.83
CA LEU A 50 -3.99 7.06 -17.20
C LEU A 50 -3.19 6.34 -18.28
N ALA A 51 -3.18 5.03 -18.26
CA ALA A 51 -2.53 4.17 -19.27
C ALA A 51 -3.39 3.91 -20.53
N ALA A 52 -4.55 4.53 -20.66
CA ALA A 52 -5.54 4.27 -21.73
C ALA A 52 -6.02 2.81 -21.76
N VAL A 53 -6.16 2.19 -20.60
CA VAL A 53 -6.68 0.83 -20.41
C VAL A 53 -8.06 0.92 -19.76
N ALA A 54 -8.99 0.06 -20.19
CA ALA A 54 -10.31 -0.04 -19.60
C ALA A 54 -10.21 -0.65 -18.19
N PRO A 55 -10.66 0.03 -17.13
CA PRO A 55 -10.79 -0.60 -15.83
C PRO A 55 -11.92 -1.63 -15.80
N PRO A 56 -11.95 -2.57 -14.83
CA PRO A 56 -13.03 -3.53 -14.65
C PRO A 56 -14.41 -2.87 -14.56
N ALA A 57 -15.43 -3.55 -15.13
CA ALA A 57 -16.80 -3.06 -15.09
C ALA A 57 -17.47 -3.42 -13.75
N ARG A 58 -17.86 -2.40 -12.94
CA ARG A 58 -18.41 -2.60 -11.59
C ARG A 58 -19.93 -2.43 -11.49
N ARG A 59 -20.65 -2.37 -12.61
CA ARG A 59 -22.08 -2.03 -12.63
C ARG A 59 -23.02 -3.01 -11.91
N SER A 60 -22.67 -4.30 -11.88
CA SER A 60 -23.47 -5.38 -11.28
C SER A 60 -22.81 -6.03 -10.05
N GLY A 61 -21.82 -5.36 -9.49
CA GLY A 61 -20.95 -5.91 -8.46
C GLY A 61 -19.56 -6.23 -9.01
N PHE A 62 -18.63 -6.49 -8.13
CA PHE A 62 -17.25 -6.86 -8.44
C PHE A 62 -16.65 -7.67 -7.30
N ALA A 63 -15.57 -8.38 -7.57
CA ALA A 63 -14.82 -9.11 -6.55
C ALA A 63 -13.43 -8.51 -6.36
N TRP A 64 -13.02 -8.37 -5.09
CA TRP A 64 -11.74 -7.78 -4.70
C TRP A 64 -11.05 -8.66 -3.65
N CYS A 65 -9.75 -8.86 -3.77
CA CYS A 65 -8.97 -9.70 -2.86
C CYS A 65 -7.69 -9.00 -2.41
N GLU A 66 -7.41 -9.01 -1.09
CA GLU A 66 -6.14 -8.56 -0.51
C GLU A 66 -5.32 -9.75 -0.04
N LEU A 67 -4.15 -9.94 -0.65
CA LEU A 67 -3.14 -10.93 -0.29
C LEU A 67 -2.18 -10.32 0.73
N GLY A 68 -2.05 -10.93 1.90
CA GLY A 68 -1.34 -10.35 3.05
C GLY A 68 -2.13 -9.22 3.69
N CYS A 69 -3.42 -9.42 3.94
CA CYS A 69 -4.32 -8.38 4.45
C CYS A 69 -4.03 -7.94 5.89
N GLY A 70 -3.11 -8.62 6.59
CA GLY A 70 -2.78 -8.34 7.97
C GLY A 70 -4.02 -8.31 8.86
N ARG A 71 -4.18 -7.25 9.65
CA ARG A 71 -5.33 -7.07 10.55
C ARG A 71 -6.59 -6.53 9.83
N GLY A 72 -6.65 -6.61 8.51
CA GLY A 72 -7.82 -6.42 7.68
C GLY A 72 -8.40 -4.99 7.61
N VAL A 73 -7.63 -3.96 7.97
CA VAL A 73 -8.15 -2.58 8.03
C VAL A 73 -8.52 -2.08 6.63
N THR A 74 -7.65 -2.29 5.64
CA THR A 74 -7.95 -1.90 4.26
C THR A 74 -9.15 -2.67 3.73
N ALA A 75 -9.15 -4.00 3.85
CA ALA A 75 -10.25 -4.85 3.39
C ALA A 75 -11.59 -4.48 4.05
N THR A 76 -11.60 -4.22 5.36
CA THR A 76 -12.84 -3.85 6.08
C THR A 76 -13.37 -2.49 5.64
N ILE A 77 -12.50 -1.48 5.48
CA ILE A 77 -12.92 -0.15 5.02
C ILE A 77 -13.45 -0.22 3.59
N GLN A 78 -12.76 -0.94 2.70
CA GLN A 78 -13.21 -1.10 1.32
C GLN A 78 -14.52 -1.87 1.24
N ALA A 79 -14.69 -2.95 1.98
CA ALA A 79 -15.94 -3.72 2.01
C ALA A 79 -17.13 -2.90 2.56
N ALA A 80 -16.92 -2.15 3.65
CA ALA A 80 -17.94 -1.30 4.25
C ALA A 80 -18.42 -0.19 3.32
N THR A 81 -17.54 0.31 2.45
CA THR A 81 -17.84 1.42 1.53
C THR A 81 -18.26 0.98 0.13
N HIS A 82 -18.28 -0.33 -0.13
CA HIS A 82 -18.68 -0.91 -1.42
C HIS A 82 -19.68 -2.07 -1.20
N PRO A 83 -20.93 -1.79 -0.85
CA PRO A 83 -21.89 -2.83 -0.45
C PRO A 83 -22.24 -3.82 -1.58
N LEU A 84 -22.00 -3.48 -2.84
CA LEU A 84 -22.23 -4.36 -4.00
C LEU A 84 -21.00 -5.22 -4.34
N GLY A 85 -19.84 -4.98 -3.71
CA GLY A 85 -18.61 -5.75 -3.91
C GLY A 85 -18.54 -6.98 -3.02
N ALA A 86 -17.91 -8.05 -3.50
CA ALA A 86 -17.49 -9.20 -2.70
C ALA A 86 -16.01 -9.07 -2.35
N PHE A 87 -15.70 -8.99 -1.06
CA PHE A 87 -14.35 -8.75 -0.58
C PHE A 87 -13.76 -9.98 0.07
N HIS A 88 -12.49 -10.26 -0.20
CA HIS A 88 -11.73 -11.33 0.42
C HIS A 88 -10.40 -10.79 0.97
N GLY A 89 -10.02 -11.27 2.14
CA GLY A 89 -8.71 -11.00 2.74
C GLY A 89 -8.03 -12.31 3.11
N ILE A 90 -6.77 -12.45 2.73
CA ILE A 90 -5.97 -13.65 2.99
C ILE A 90 -4.71 -13.23 3.74
N ASP A 91 -4.45 -13.86 4.87
CA ASP A 91 -3.21 -13.69 5.65
C ASP A 91 -2.86 -15.01 6.34
N MET A 92 -1.58 -15.36 6.36
CA MET A 92 -1.13 -16.61 6.98
C MET A 92 -1.19 -16.60 8.52
N MET A 93 -1.29 -15.42 9.13
CA MET A 93 -1.27 -15.25 10.59
C MET A 93 -2.70 -15.37 11.16
N PRO A 94 -3.03 -16.45 11.91
CA PRO A 94 -4.37 -16.64 12.47
C PRO A 94 -4.79 -15.48 13.41
N GLY A 95 -3.83 -14.91 14.16
CA GLY A 95 -4.07 -13.75 15.04
C GLY A 95 -4.49 -12.49 14.28
N HIS A 96 -3.87 -12.23 13.12
CA HIS A 96 -4.26 -11.12 12.24
C HIS A 96 -5.69 -11.29 11.73
N ILE A 97 -6.03 -12.49 11.26
CA ILE A 97 -7.37 -12.79 10.76
C ILE A 97 -8.42 -12.75 11.87
N ALA A 98 -8.09 -13.16 13.09
CA ALA A 98 -8.99 -13.02 14.23
C ALA A 98 -9.29 -11.54 14.56
N ASP A 99 -8.27 -10.68 14.50
CA ASP A 99 -8.46 -9.23 14.67
C ASP A 99 -9.28 -8.62 13.53
N ALA A 100 -9.01 -9.01 12.28
CA ALA A 100 -9.74 -8.55 11.11
C ALA A 100 -11.23 -8.95 11.16
N ARG A 101 -11.53 -10.19 11.55
CA ARG A 101 -12.91 -10.66 11.76
C ARG A 101 -13.64 -9.86 12.83
N ARG A 102 -12.99 -9.64 13.97
CA ARG A 102 -13.54 -8.82 15.06
C ARG A 102 -13.88 -7.40 14.61
N LEU A 103 -12.98 -6.78 13.83
CA LEU A 103 -13.21 -5.45 13.25
C LEU A 103 -14.43 -5.46 12.31
N ALA A 104 -14.48 -6.39 11.36
CA ALA A 104 -15.54 -6.50 10.38
C ALA A 104 -16.92 -6.80 11.04
N GLU A 105 -16.98 -7.75 11.95
CA GLU A 105 -18.19 -8.14 12.70
C GLU A 105 -18.74 -6.96 13.50
N ARG A 106 -17.89 -6.26 14.25
CA ARG A 106 -18.30 -5.10 15.05
C ARG A 106 -18.77 -3.93 14.19
N ALA A 107 -18.15 -3.75 13.01
CA ALA A 107 -18.56 -2.73 12.05
C ALA A 107 -19.79 -3.12 11.21
N GLY A 108 -20.34 -4.34 11.38
CA GLY A 108 -21.48 -4.84 10.61
C GLY A 108 -21.19 -5.10 9.14
N VAL A 109 -19.93 -5.39 8.79
CA VAL A 109 -19.50 -5.65 7.41
C VAL A 109 -19.77 -7.11 7.04
N ALA A 110 -20.75 -7.34 6.16
CA ALA A 110 -21.23 -8.67 5.80
C ALA A 110 -20.63 -9.22 4.50
N ASN A 111 -20.04 -8.37 3.66
CA ASN A 111 -19.52 -8.71 2.34
C ASN A 111 -17.99 -8.91 2.32
N LEU A 112 -17.37 -9.22 3.47
CA LEU A 112 -15.96 -9.52 3.64
C LEU A 112 -15.75 -10.94 4.15
N THR A 113 -15.04 -11.77 3.39
CA THR A 113 -14.63 -13.12 3.79
C THR A 113 -13.12 -13.14 4.09
N LEU A 114 -12.74 -13.68 5.24
CA LEU A 114 -11.37 -13.64 5.74
C LEU A 114 -10.80 -15.06 5.94
N HIS A 115 -9.62 -15.33 5.37
CA HIS A 115 -8.98 -16.63 5.32
C HIS A 115 -7.61 -16.61 6.04
N ALA A 116 -7.45 -17.48 7.05
CA ALA A 116 -6.18 -17.69 7.75
C ALA A 116 -5.38 -18.78 7.00
N LEU A 117 -4.77 -18.44 5.86
CA LEU A 117 -4.11 -19.38 4.96
C LEU A 117 -2.86 -18.73 4.34
N ASP A 118 -1.89 -19.56 3.99
CA ASP A 118 -0.82 -19.17 3.09
C ASP A 118 -1.32 -19.12 1.62
N PHE A 119 -0.52 -18.58 0.72
CA PHE A 119 -0.92 -18.38 -0.67
C PHE A 119 -1.08 -19.70 -1.44
N ALA A 120 -0.37 -20.76 -1.07
CA ALA A 120 -0.49 -22.06 -1.70
C ALA A 120 -1.85 -22.70 -1.38
N ALA A 121 -2.20 -22.76 -0.09
CA ALA A 121 -3.48 -23.27 0.35
C ALA A 121 -4.66 -22.40 -0.15
N ALA A 122 -4.47 -21.09 -0.21
CA ALA A 122 -5.48 -20.17 -0.72
C ALA A 122 -5.74 -20.35 -2.21
N ALA A 123 -4.71 -20.66 -3.01
CA ALA A 123 -4.84 -20.88 -4.43
C ALA A 123 -5.75 -22.07 -4.78
N ASP A 124 -5.84 -23.06 -3.89
CA ASP A 124 -6.65 -24.27 -4.10
C ASP A 124 -8.13 -24.11 -3.67
N LEU A 125 -8.48 -22.98 -3.05
CA LEU A 125 -9.86 -22.71 -2.67
C LEU A 125 -10.77 -22.46 -3.89
N ASP A 126 -12.05 -22.78 -3.73
CA ASP A 126 -13.08 -22.38 -4.68
C ASP A 126 -13.49 -20.94 -4.40
N LEU A 127 -12.73 -20.01 -4.97
CA LEU A 127 -12.94 -18.56 -4.85
C LEU A 127 -13.46 -17.97 -6.16
N PRO A 128 -14.15 -16.83 -6.10
CA PRO A 128 -14.56 -16.13 -7.33
C PRO A 128 -13.33 -15.67 -8.14
N ARG A 129 -13.54 -15.34 -9.40
CA ARG A 129 -12.54 -14.55 -10.12
C ARG A 129 -12.63 -13.10 -9.67
N PHE A 130 -11.48 -12.53 -9.34
CA PHE A 130 -11.39 -11.19 -8.78
C PHE A 130 -11.12 -10.16 -9.88
N ASP A 131 -11.89 -9.08 -9.85
CA ASP A 131 -11.66 -7.90 -10.69
C ASP A 131 -10.43 -7.12 -10.21
N TYR A 132 -10.14 -7.20 -8.90
CA TYR A 132 -8.97 -6.57 -8.28
C TYR A 132 -8.30 -7.55 -7.34
N ILE A 133 -7.00 -7.77 -7.51
CA ILE A 133 -6.14 -8.47 -6.56
C ILE A 133 -5.07 -7.49 -6.10
N VAL A 134 -4.94 -7.30 -4.78
CA VAL A 134 -3.98 -6.35 -4.22
C VAL A 134 -3.03 -7.05 -3.25
N ALA A 135 -1.74 -6.73 -3.32
CA ALA A 135 -0.69 -7.22 -2.44
C ALA A 135 0.18 -6.04 -1.99
N HIS A 136 -0.20 -5.41 -0.86
CA HIS A 136 0.53 -4.26 -0.33
C HIS A 136 1.51 -4.67 0.74
N GLY A 137 2.81 -4.36 0.55
CA GLY A 137 3.84 -4.69 1.52
C GLY A 137 4.07 -6.20 1.70
N VAL A 138 3.97 -6.98 0.62
CA VAL A 138 4.13 -8.44 0.65
C VAL A 138 5.33 -8.89 -0.18
N TYR A 139 5.43 -8.46 -1.42
CA TYR A 139 6.28 -9.06 -2.45
C TYR A 139 7.78 -9.05 -2.12
N SER A 140 8.27 -8.04 -1.40
CA SER A 140 9.66 -7.95 -0.93
C SER A 140 9.94 -8.69 0.38
N TRP A 141 8.91 -9.16 1.08
CA TRP A 141 9.05 -9.82 2.39
C TRP A 141 8.86 -11.33 2.34
N ILE A 142 8.59 -11.87 1.16
CA ILE A 142 8.45 -13.32 0.91
C ILE A 142 9.55 -13.80 -0.03
N ASP A 143 9.92 -15.07 0.12
CA ASP A 143 10.94 -15.68 -0.73
C ASP A 143 10.43 -15.97 -2.15
N SER A 144 11.32 -16.39 -3.05
CA SER A 144 11.01 -16.68 -4.45
C SER A 144 9.92 -17.75 -4.59
N GLN A 145 9.95 -18.79 -3.74
CA GLN A 145 8.94 -19.85 -3.74
C GLN A 145 7.56 -19.31 -3.36
N SER A 146 7.49 -18.48 -2.32
CA SER A 146 6.24 -17.84 -1.91
C SER A 146 5.75 -16.81 -2.94
N ARG A 147 6.65 -16.12 -3.66
CA ARG A 147 6.27 -15.28 -4.80
C ARG A 147 5.69 -16.10 -5.96
N GLU A 148 6.21 -17.30 -6.20
CA GLU A 148 5.65 -18.22 -7.18
C GLU A 148 4.23 -18.66 -6.79
N THR A 149 3.99 -19.05 -5.54
CA THR A 149 2.65 -19.41 -5.08
C THR A 149 1.66 -18.23 -5.13
N LEU A 150 2.12 -17.02 -4.82
CA LEU A 150 1.32 -15.80 -4.99
C LEU A 150 0.95 -15.59 -6.47
N ARG A 151 1.91 -15.74 -7.40
CA ARG A 151 1.64 -15.66 -8.84
C ARG A 151 0.67 -16.75 -9.31
N HIS A 152 0.79 -17.95 -8.79
CA HIS A 152 -0.16 -19.03 -9.08
C HIS A 152 -1.58 -18.70 -8.62
N PHE A 153 -1.74 -18.11 -7.42
CA PHE A 153 -3.02 -17.59 -6.95
C PHE A 153 -3.59 -16.53 -7.92
N VAL A 154 -2.78 -15.56 -8.30
CA VAL A 154 -3.19 -14.50 -9.24
C VAL A 154 -3.59 -15.08 -10.59
N ASP A 155 -2.81 -16.00 -11.14
CA ASP A 155 -3.11 -16.63 -12.44
C ASP A 155 -4.45 -17.35 -12.43
N ARG A 156 -4.74 -18.08 -11.35
CA ARG A 156 -5.98 -18.86 -11.21
C ARG A 156 -7.20 -17.99 -10.97
N HIS A 157 -7.09 -16.92 -10.17
CA HIS A 157 -8.23 -16.19 -9.63
C HIS A 157 -8.42 -14.79 -10.23
N LEU A 158 -7.55 -14.29 -11.11
CA LEU A 158 -7.77 -13.00 -11.75
C LEU A 158 -8.84 -13.12 -12.84
N ALA A 159 -9.81 -12.21 -12.83
CA ALA A 159 -10.79 -12.07 -13.88
C ALA A 159 -10.15 -11.54 -15.20
N PRO A 160 -10.69 -11.86 -16.39
CA PRO A 160 -10.26 -11.23 -17.63
C PRO A 160 -10.40 -9.69 -17.53
N GLY A 161 -9.34 -8.96 -17.88
CA GLY A 161 -9.28 -7.50 -17.74
C GLY A 161 -9.16 -7.00 -16.31
N GLY A 162 -9.01 -7.89 -15.32
CA GLY A 162 -8.80 -7.54 -13.93
C GLY A 162 -7.47 -6.83 -13.68
N LEU A 163 -7.38 -6.09 -12.58
CA LEU A 163 -6.21 -5.33 -12.17
C LEU A 163 -5.51 -5.98 -10.98
N VAL A 164 -4.19 -6.07 -11.06
CA VAL A 164 -3.33 -6.56 -9.98
C VAL A 164 -2.46 -5.41 -9.49
N TYR A 165 -2.54 -5.09 -8.19
CA TYR A 165 -1.68 -4.12 -7.55
C TYR A 165 -0.64 -4.84 -6.70
N ILE A 166 0.63 -4.51 -6.92
CA ILE A 166 1.75 -5.05 -6.13
C ILE A 166 2.64 -3.90 -5.67
N SER A 167 2.96 -3.87 -4.38
CA SER A 167 3.99 -2.97 -3.87
C SER A 167 5.21 -3.73 -3.36
N TYR A 168 6.38 -3.15 -3.58
CA TYR A 168 7.66 -3.75 -3.21
C TYR A 168 8.76 -2.72 -2.98
N ASN A 169 9.74 -3.09 -2.17
CA ASN A 169 11.00 -2.35 -2.03
C ASN A 169 11.80 -2.47 -3.32
N ALA A 170 12.27 -1.34 -3.85
CA ALA A 170 12.85 -1.28 -5.18
C ALA A 170 14.35 -0.96 -5.17
N MET A 171 15.07 -1.70 -6.01
CA MET A 171 16.42 -1.35 -6.41
C MET A 171 16.38 -0.32 -7.56
N PRO A 172 17.37 0.58 -7.68
CA PRO A 172 18.58 0.66 -6.87
C PRO A 172 18.46 1.52 -5.60
N GLY A 173 17.29 2.03 -5.28
CA GLY A 173 17.11 2.96 -4.15
C GLY A 173 17.50 2.40 -2.79
N TRP A 174 17.50 1.07 -2.61
CA TRP A 174 17.96 0.38 -1.41
C TRP A 174 19.45 0.04 -1.41
N ALA A 175 20.18 0.24 -2.51
CA ALA A 175 21.56 -0.22 -2.64
C ALA A 175 22.50 0.29 -1.50
N ALA A 176 22.37 1.56 -1.12
CA ALA A 176 23.17 2.14 -0.05
C ALA A 176 22.80 1.62 1.35
N ASP A 177 21.61 1.04 1.52
CA ASP A 177 21.09 0.58 2.79
C ASP A 177 21.14 -0.95 2.98
N LEU A 178 21.51 -1.71 1.95
CA LEU A 178 21.67 -3.16 2.05
C LEU A 178 22.67 -3.59 3.15
N PRO A 179 23.87 -2.97 3.29
CA PRO A 179 24.79 -3.31 4.37
C PRO A 179 24.21 -3.02 5.76
N PHE A 180 23.40 -1.97 5.90
CA PHE A 180 22.69 -1.64 7.14
C PHE A 180 21.70 -2.74 7.49
N GLN A 181 20.81 -3.11 6.56
CA GLN A 181 19.78 -4.13 6.80
C GLN A 181 20.42 -5.49 7.13
N TYR A 182 21.42 -5.91 6.35
CA TYR A 182 22.12 -7.16 6.58
C TYR A 182 22.78 -7.22 7.95
N LEU A 183 23.45 -6.15 8.36
CA LEU A 183 24.14 -6.11 9.66
C LEU A 183 23.15 -6.10 10.83
N VAL A 184 22.05 -5.34 10.75
CA VAL A 184 21.02 -5.32 11.80
C VAL A 184 20.38 -6.70 11.95
N HIS A 185 20.09 -7.37 10.82
CA HIS A 185 19.54 -8.73 10.82
C HIS A 185 20.54 -9.72 11.48
N ALA A 186 21.80 -9.71 11.07
CA ALA A 186 22.83 -10.59 11.61
C ALA A 186 23.05 -10.40 13.11
N LEU A 187 23.10 -9.14 13.58
CA LEU A 187 23.23 -8.82 15.01
C LEU A 187 22.01 -9.29 15.82
N ALA A 188 20.81 -9.17 15.27
CA ALA A 188 19.60 -9.62 15.92
C ALA A 188 19.55 -11.14 16.09
N GLN A 189 20.12 -11.92 15.15
CA GLN A 189 20.19 -13.38 15.26
C GLN A 189 21.03 -13.86 16.47
N SER A 190 21.99 -13.07 16.93
CA SER A 190 22.80 -13.39 18.11
C SER A 190 22.17 -12.92 19.44
N ALA A 191 21.05 -12.19 19.40
CA ALA A 191 20.36 -11.67 20.57
C ALA A 191 19.25 -12.62 21.04
N VAL A 192 18.93 -12.56 22.35
CA VAL A 192 17.88 -13.38 22.98
C VAL A 192 16.61 -12.54 23.16
N GLY A 193 15.44 -13.19 23.05
CA GLY A 193 14.14 -12.58 23.25
C GLY A 193 13.25 -12.63 22.00
N ASP A 194 12.15 -11.88 22.03
CA ASP A 194 11.28 -11.68 20.86
C ASP A 194 11.92 -10.74 19.80
N SER A 195 11.31 -10.61 18.67
CA SER A 195 11.82 -9.78 17.58
C SER A 195 12.00 -8.31 17.96
N ILE A 196 11.19 -7.77 18.87
CA ILE A 196 11.36 -6.39 19.39
C ILE A 196 12.63 -6.28 20.22
N ALA A 197 12.86 -7.21 21.16
CA ALA A 197 14.06 -7.24 22.01
C ALA A 197 15.33 -7.46 21.17
N LYS A 198 15.27 -8.38 20.20
CA LYS A 198 16.37 -8.64 19.27
C LYS A 198 16.72 -7.41 18.43
N PHE A 199 15.71 -6.71 17.90
CA PHE A 199 15.95 -5.46 17.18
C PHE A 199 16.57 -4.39 18.06
N ALA A 200 16.08 -4.21 19.30
CA ALA A 200 16.61 -3.22 20.24
C ALA A 200 18.09 -3.47 20.59
N ALA A 201 18.48 -4.73 20.78
CA ALA A 201 19.87 -5.12 21.02
C ALA A 201 20.78 -4.85 19.80
N ALA A 202 20.30 -5.20 18.60
CA ALA A 202 20.99 -4.91 17.34
C ALA A 202 21.13 -3.39 17.14
N GLU A 203 20.07 -2.62 17.33
CA GLU A 203 20.08 -1.14 17.23
C GLU A 203 21.12 -0.51 18.15
N ALA A 204 21.19 -0.93 19.42
CA ALA A 204 22.16 -0.42 20.36
C ALA A 204 23.61 -0.65 19.87
N THR A 205 23.88 -1.81 19.27
CA THR A 205 25.19 -2.12 18.68
C THR A 205 25.44 -1.29 17.42
N MET A 206 24.45 -1.16 16.54
CA MET A 206 24.54 -0.34 15.33
C MET A 206 24.87 1.13 15.65
N ARG A 207 24.26 1.69 16.70
CA ARG A 207 24.56 3.06 17.16
C ARG A 207 26.01 3.21 17.64
N ARG A 208 26.55 2.24 18.39
CA ARG A 208 27.97 2.25 18.81
C ARG A 208 28.91 2.16 17.61
N LEU A 209 28.62 1.28 16.66
CA LEU A 209 29.42 1.14 15.43
C LEU A 209 29.37 2.40 14.57
N GLY A 210 28.21 3.03 14.45
CA GLY A 210 28.06 4.30 13.72
C GLY A 210 28.86 5.44 14.38
N ALA A 211 28.80 5.56 15.70
CA ALA A 211 29.58 6.54 16.48
C ALA A 211 31.10 6.31 16.36
N ALA A 212 31.52 5.05 16.19
CA ALA A 212 32.91 4.68 15.93
C ALA A 212 33.36 4.93 14.48
N GLY A 213 32.50 5.49 13.62
CA GLY A 213 32.87 5.89 12.24
C GLY A 213 32.74 4.78 11.19
N THR A 214 31.87 3.78 11.40
CA THR A 214 31.63 2.71 10.42
C THR A 214 31.10 3.28 9.11
N ARG A 215 31.89 3.23 8.04
CA ARG A 215 31.60 3.86 6.74
C ARG A 215 30.28 3.40 6.14
N ALA A 216 30.00 2.09 6.15
CA ALA A 216 28.77 1.54 5.56
C ALA A 216 27.51 2.08 6.27
N LEU A 217 27.56 2.28 7.59
CA LEU A 217 26.45 2.84 8.35
C LEU A 217 26.31 4.35 8.13
N ASN A 218 27.42 5.08 8.13
CA ASN A 218 27.40 6.53 7.93
C ASN A 218 26.99 6.93 6.52
N ASN A 219 27.15 6.03 5.54
CA ASN A 219 26.67 6.21 4.17
C ASN A 219 25.23 5.71 3.96
N SER A 220 24.60 5.09 4.98
CA SER A 220 23.21 4.61 4.90
C SER A 220 22.24 5.76 5.17
N PRO A 221 21.37 6.15 4.21
CA PRO A 221 20.32 7.12 4.43
C PRO A 221 19.34 6.73 5.55
N ILE A 222 19.05 5.43 5.71
CA ILE A 222 18.19 4.92 6.78
C ILE A 222 18.84 5.12 8.14
N PHE A 223 20.09 4.71 8.30
CA PHE A 223 20.80 4.88 9.56
C PHE A 223 20.81 6.34 10.02
N ALA A 224 21.13 7.26 9.10
CA ALA A 224 21.17 8.69 9.40
C ALA A 224 19.77 9.26 9.74
N ARG A 225 18.72 8.80 9.08
CA ARG A 225 17.36 9.34 9.18
C ARG A 225 16.54 8.69 10.29
N GLU A 226 16.47 7.37 10.33
CA GLU A 226 15.55 6.63 11.19
C GLU A 226 16.12 6.33 12.57
N LEU A 227 17.39 5.93 12.65
CA LEU A 227 18.02 5.64 13.94
C LEU A 227 18.58 6.88 14.63
N ALA A 228 19.05 7.90 13.91
CA ALA A 228 19.61 9.10 14.51
C ALA A 228 18.56 10.14 14.92
N LYS A 229 17.47 10.32 14.14
CA LYS A 229 16.56 11.47 14.28
C LYS A 229 15.07 11.18 14.46
N GLN A 230 14.54 9.99 14.13
CA GLN A 230 13.08 9.80 13.97
C GLN A 230 12.43 8.74 14.85
N ARG A 231 13.07 8.22 15.86
CA ARG A 231 12.53 7.15 16.74
C ARG A 231 11.16 7.46 17.38
N LYS A 232 10.72 8.71 17.42
CA LYS A 232 9.46 9.11 18.07
C LYS A 232 8.20 8.81 17.26
N ARG A 233 8.29 8.38 15.99
CA ARG A 233 7.14 8.22 15.08
C ARG A 233 6.80 6.77 14.72
N LEU A 234 7.73 5.85 14.80
CA LEU A 234 7.53 4.45 14.40
C LEU A 234 7.62 3.53 15.62
N SER A 235 6.78 2.47 15.63
CA SER A 235 6.76 1.50 16.72
C SER A 235 7.97 0.54 16.63
N PRO A 236 8.45 -0.03 17.76
CA PRO A 236 9.46 -1.09 17.73
C PRO A 236 9.03 -2.30 16.88
N ALA A 237 7.73 -2.63 16.88
CA ALA A 237 7.16 -3.69 16.04
C ALA A 237 7.38 -3.42 14.55
N TYR A 238 7.19 -2.18 14.09
CA TYR A 238 7.47 -1.79 12.70
C TYR A 238 8.92 -2.09 12.30
N PHE A 239 9.88 -1.70 13.13
CA PHE A 239 11.30 -1.94 12.84
C PHE A 239 11.66 -3.42 12.84
N ALA A 240 11.04 -4.24 13.71
CA ALA A 240 11.25 -5.68 13.71
C ALA A 240 10.78 -6.30 12.40
N HIS A 241 9.61 -5.95 11.92
CA HIS A 241 9.10 -6.43 10.63
C HIS A 241 9.92 -5.93 9.44
N GLU A 242 10.33 -4.64 9.45
CA GLU A 242 11.04 -4.01 8.34
C GLU A 242 12.45 -4.56 8.17
N TYR A 243 13.15 -4.89 9.26
CA TYR A 243 14.58 -5.21 9.17
C TYR A 243 14.95 -6.64 9.59
N LEU A 244 14.07 -7.38 10.27
CA LEU A 244 14.40 -8.74 10.72
C LEU A 244 13.76 -9.86 9.88
N ALA A 245 12.98 -9.55 8.86
CA ALA A 245 12.40 -10.55 7.97
C ALA A 245 13.51 -11.28 7.18
N PRO A 246 13.68 -12.61 7.35
CA PRO A 246 14.78 -13.35 6.72
C PRO A 246 14.71 -13.36 5.19
N ALA A 247 13.49 -13.32 4.64
CA ALA A 247 13.23 -13.37 3.21
C ALA A 247 13.23 -11.98 2.55
N TRP A 248 13.45 -10.90 3.32
CA TRP A 248 13.39 -9.55 2.78
C TRP A 248 14.39 -9.34 1.64
N GLN A 249 13.86 -8.88 0.51
CA GLN A 249 14.63 -8.63 -0.71
C GLN A 249 14.05 -7.44 -1.49
N PRO A 250 14.81 -6.35 -1.68
CA PRO A 250 14.43 -5.33 -2.66
C PRO A 250 14.71 -5.85 -4.09
N LEU A 251 13.81 -5.53 -5.02
CA LEU A 251 13.77 -6.09 -6.36
C LEU A 251 13.96 -5.00 -7.41
N TYR A 252 14.60 -5.34 -8.54
CA TYR A 252 14.56 -4.48 -9.71
C TYR A 252 13.19 -4.58 -10.41
N VAL A 253 12.74 -3.48 -11.01
CA VAL A 253 11.48 -3.45 -11.75
C VAL A 253 11.42 -4.49 -12.87
N THR A 254 12.54 -4.74 -13.52
CA THR A 254 12.67 -5.75 -14.59
C THR A 254 12.49 -7.17 -14.07
N GLU A 255 12.95 -7.49 -12.86
CA GLU A 255 12.72 -8.80 -12.22
C GLU A 255 11.23 -9.02 -11.97
N VAL A 256 10.56 -8.04 -11.33
CA VAL A 256 9.13 -8.12 -11.03
C VAL A 256 8.29 -8.23 -12.30
N ARG A 257 8.59 -7.42 -13.32
CA ARG A 257 7.88 -7.50 -14.61
C ARG A 257 8.09 -8.83 -15.32
N THR A 258 9.30 -9.39 -15.28
CA THR A 258 9.60 -10.71 -15.84
C THR A 258 8.82 -11.82 -15.12
N GLU A 259 8.82 -11.78 -13.76
CA GLU A 259 8.07 -12.76 -12.97
C GLU A 259 6.56 -12.72 -13.26
N LEU A 260 5.98 -11.53 -13.44
CA LEU A 260 4.54 -11.36 -13.72
C LEU A 260 4.18 -11.61 -15.18
N ALA A 261 5.07 -11.31 -16.11
CA ALA A 261 4.90 -11.63 -17.53
C ALA A 261 4.81 -13.15 -17.78
N ALA A 262 5.46 -13.96 -16.92
CA ALA A 262 5.38 -15.44 -17.00
C ALA A 262 3.94 -15.97 -16.80
N ILE A 263 3.04 -15.18 -16.18
CA ILE A 263 1.60 -15.49 -16.04
C ILE A 263 0.72 -14.55 -16.90
N GLY A 264 1.29 -13.92 -17.93
CA GLY A 264 0.58 -13.06 -18.86
C GLY A 264 0.18 -11.69 -18.35
N LEU A 265 0.75 -11.23 -17.23
CA LEU A 265 0.50 -9.89 -16.68
C LEU A 265 1.48 -8.88 -17.26
N HIS A 266 0.95 -7.75 -17.72
CA HIS A 266 1.73 -6.63 -18.24
C HIS A 266 1.52 -5.39 -17.38
N ALA A 267 2.57 -4.57 -17.24
CA ALA A 267 2.51 -3.34 -16.47
C ALA A 267 1.54 -2.35 -17.12
N VAL A 268 0.61 -1.84 -16.31
CA VAL A 268 -0.35 -0.81 -16.69
C VAL A 268 0.17 0.58 -16.30
N GLY A 269 0.67 0.73 -15.08
CA GLY A 269 1.18 2.00 -14.59
C GLY A 269 1.52 1.95 -13.09
N SER A 270 1.81 3.10 -12.53
CA SER A 270 2.09 3.24 -11.09
C SER A 270 0.87 3.78 -10.34
N ALA A 271 0.49 3.12 -9.24
CA ALA A 271 -0.48 3.67 -8.30
C ALA A 271 0.08 4.88 -7.52
N THR A 272 1.39 5.14 -7.55
CA THR A 272 1.96 6.44 -7.17
C THR A 272 1.77 7.39 -8.36
N LEU A 273 0.61 8.05 -8.44
CA LEU A 273 0.12 8.72 -9.67
C LEU A 273 1.15 9.65 -10.32
N ARG A 274 1.91 10.42 -9.53
CA ARG A 274 2.96 11.32 -10.05
C ARG A 274 4.02 10.60 -10.89
N ASP A 275 4.24 9.31 -10.61
CA ASP A 275 5.25 8.50 -11.30
C ASP A 275 4.84 8.13 -12.73
N ASN A 276 3.57 8.33 -13.11
CA ASN A 276 3.11 8.18 -14.49
C ASN A 276 3.41 9.41 -15.37
N PHE A 277 3.98 10.48 -14.79
CA PHE A 277 4.26 11.73 -15.48
C PHE A 277 5.75 12.07 -15.37
N ASP A 278 6.53 11.73 -16.38
CA ASP A 278 7.96 12.05 -16.42
C ASP A 278 8.22 13.55 -16.26
N SER A 279 7.31 14.39 -16.74
CA SER A 279 7.38 15.85 -16.56
C SER A 279 7.30 16.30 -15.10
N PHE A 280 6.73 15.51 -14.22
CA PHE A 280 6.66 15.82 -12.78
C PHE A 280 7.92 15.43 -12.04
N VAL A 281 8.53 14.31 -12.40
CA VAL A 281 9.56 13.66 -11.57
C VAL A 281 10.98 13.75 -12.17
N LEU A 282 11.11 14.01 -13.47
CA LEU A 282 12.38 14.06 -14.18
C LEU A 282 12.67 15.46 -14.73
N ARG A 283 13.96 15.83 -14.72
CA ARG A 283 14.45 17.02 -15.40
C ARG A 283 14.44 16.83 -16.93
N ALA A 284 14.44 17.91 -17.69
CA ALA A 284 14.42 17.86 -19.15
C ALA A 284 15.52 16.97 -19.76
N ALA A 285 16.77 17.11 -19.29
CA ALA A 285 17.88 16.29 -19.76
C ALA A 285 17.69 14.79 -19.45
N GLN A 286 17.11 14.45 -18.30
CA GLN A 286 16.81 13.05 -17.95
C GLN A 286 15.73 12.47 -18.86
N ARG A 287 14.66 13.23 -19.15
CA ARG A 287 13.62 12.82 -20.10
C ARG A 287 14.19 12.57 -21.49
N SER A 288 15.05 13.50 -21.96
CA SER A 288 15.73 13.35 -23.27
C SER A 288 16.52 12.06 -23.33
N ALA A 289 17.35 11.77 -22.32
CA ALA A 289 18.13 10.54 -22.26
C ALA A 289 17.28 9.27 -22.22
N LEU A 290 16.14 9.29 -21.53
CA LEU A 290 15.21 8.14 -21.48
C LEU A 290 14.57 7.85 -22.85
N HIS A 291 14.32 8.86 -23.67
CA HIS A 291 13.74 8.66 -25.00
C HIS A 291 14.62 7.83 -25.94
N GLU A 292 15.93 7.77 -25.70
CA GLU A 292 16.88 6.97 -26.48
C GLU A 292 16.75 5.47 -26.19
N ILE A 293 16.13 5.09 -25.05
CA ILE A 293 15.95 3.69 -24.65
C ILE A 293 14.61 3.18 -25.22
N VAL A 294 14.71 2.28 -26.21
CA VAL A 294 13.52 1.75 -26.93
C VAL A 294 12.76 0.74 -26.08
N ASP A 295 13.47 -0.17 -25.42
CA ASP A 295 12.87 -1.20 -24.58
C ASP A 295 12.16 -0.57 -23.35
N PRO A 296 10.84 -0.80 -23.16
CA PRO A 296 10.08 -0.15 -22.10
C PRO A 296 10.50 -0.58 -20.69
N ASP A 297 10.98 -1.81 -20.51
CA ASP A 297 11.40 -2.32 -19.21
C ASP A 297 12.79 -1.78 -18.84
N LEU A 298 13.69 -1.70 -19.80
CA LEU A 298 15.00 -1.05 -19.61
C LEU A 298 14.85 0.46 -19.40
N ARG A 299 13.88 1.10 -20.07
CA ARG A 299 13.57 2.52 -19.84
C ARG A 299 13.09 2.75 -18.41
N GLU A 300 12.24 1.88 -17.91
CA GLU A 300 11.73 1.97 -16.53
C GLU A 300 12.83 1.69 -15.50
N LEU A 301 13.73 0.73 -15.76
CA LEU A 301 14.91 0.49 -14.94
C LEU A 301 15.84 1.70 -14.91
N ALA A 302 16.12 2.31 -16.06
CA ALA A 302 16.93 3.53 -16.15
C ALA A 302 16.27 4.69 -15.39
N ARG A 303 14.95 4.82 -15.46
CA ARG A 303 14.17 5.78 -14.71
C ARG A 303 14.33 5.57 -13.19
N ASP A 304 14.23 4.34 -12.70
CA ASP A 304 14.48 4.01 -11.30
C ASP A 304 15.91 4.37 -10.86
N CYS A 305 16.90 4.17 -11.73
CA CYS A 305 18.27 4.60 -11.48
C CYS A 305 18.41 6.13 -11.38
N MET A 306 17.71 6.89 -12.21
CA MET A 306 17.71 8.36 -12.16
C MET A 306 17.04 8.90 -10.90
N LEU A 307 16.02 8.22 -10.39
CA LEU A 307 15.22 8.65 -9.23
C LEU A 307 15.68 8.02 -7.91
N LEU A 308 16.54 7.01 -7.95
CA LEU A 308 16.87 6.15 -6.81
C LEU A 308 15.58 5.64 -6.15
N THR A 309 14.67 5.09 -6.96
CA THR A 309 13.37 4.61 -6.52
C THR A 309 13.53 3.54 -5.44
N ARG A 310 12.93 3.76 -4.27
CA ARG A 310 13.04 2.87 -3.10
C ARG A 310 11.83 2.00 -2.90
N PHE A 311 10.67 2.44 -3.37
CA PHE A 311 9.40 1.73 -3.18
C PHE A 311 8.52 1.93 -4.41
N ARG A 312 8.05 0.83 -4.97
CA ARG A 312 7.16 0.83 -6.12
C ARG A 312 5.77 0.36 -5.71
N ARG A 313 4.79 0.88 -6.43
CA ARG A 313 3.38 0.49 -6.36
C ARG A 313 2.88 0.32 -7.78
N ASP A 314 3.13 -0.85 -8.34
CA ASP A 314 2.84 -1.09 -9.75
C ASP A 314 1.50 -1.78 -9.91
N VAL A 315 0.79 -1.41 -10.99
CA VAL A 315 -0.48 -1.99 -11.41
C VAL A 315 -0.22 -2.78 -12.68
N PHE A 316 -0.76 -3.99 -12.72
CA PHE A 316 -0.65 -4.92 -13.83
C PHE A 316 -2.03 -5.36 -14.28
N SER A 317 -2.15 -5.82 -15.51
CA SER A 317 -3.36 -6.44 -16.02
C SER A 317 -3.03 -7.51 -17.05
N ARG A 318 -3.96 -8.44 -17.23
CA ARG A 318 -3.99 -9.42 -18.31
C ARG A 318 -5.25 -9.16 -19.13
N ASP A 319 -5.12 -9.25 -20.45
CA ASP A 319 -6.24 -9.03 -21.37
C ASP A 319 -6.89 -7.63 -21.26
N ALA A 320 -6.12 -6.65 -20.82
CA ALA A 320 -6.59 -5.29 -20.68
C ALA A 320 -6.96 -4.68 -22.04
N ALA A 321 -8.21 -4.26 -22.18
CA ALA A 321 -8.69 -3.65 -23.41
C ALA A 321 -8.20 -2.20 -23.52
N PRO A 322 -7.51 -1.80 -24.61
CA PRO A 322 -7.18 -0.40 -24.84
C PRO A 322 -8.47 0.41 -25.10
N ILE A 323 -8.47 1.65 -24.62
CA ILE A 323 -9.56 2.60 -24.88
C ILE A 323 -9.10 3.77 -25.74
N SER A 324 -10.03 4.32 -26.53
CA SER A 324 -9.75 5.49 -27.36
C SER A 324 -9.46 6.74 -26.53
N ALA A 325 -8.71 7.69 -27.08
CA ALA A 325 -8.43 8.97 -26.41
C ALA A 325 -9.72 9.73 -26.02
N ARG A 326 -10.77 9.64 -26.85
CA ARG A 326 -12.08 10.23 -26.56
C ARG A 326 -12.75 9.56 -25.36
N GLU A 327 -12.74 8.23 -25.33
CA GLU A 327 -13.31 7.45 -24.24
C GLU A 327 -12.54 7.69 -22.92
N ARG A 328 -11.20 7.61 -22.97
CA ARG A 328 -10.33 7.93 -21.85
C ARG A 328 -10.65 9.30 -21.25
N ARG A 329 -10.72 10.34 -22.10
CA ARG A 329 -11.04 11.70 -21.68
C ARG A 329 -12.41 11.78 -21.01
N GLY A 330 -13.43 11.15 -21.61
CA GLY A 330 -14.77 11.11 -21.04
C GLY A 330 -14.82 10.43 -19.66
N ARG A 331 -14.16 9.26 -19.53
CA ARG A 331 -14.08 8.53 -18.25
C ARG A 331 -13.30 9.30 -17.17
N LEU A 332 -12.19 9.96 -17.52
CA LEU A 332 -11.43 10.81 -16.61
C LEU A 332 -12.24 12.01 -16.11
N LEU A 333 -12.98 12.68 -16.99
CA LEU A 333 -13.91 13.77 -16.61
C LEU A 333 -15.08 13.26 -15.75
N GLY A 334 -15.51 12.03 -15.96
CA GLY A 334 -16.55 11.37 -15.16
C GLY A 334 -16.06 10.88 -13.79
N GLN A 335 -14.75 10.87 -13.54
CA GLN A 335 -14.19 10.41 -12.27
C GLN A 335 -14.63 11.34 -11.13
N CYS A 336 -15.10 10.72 -10.03
CA CYS A 336 -15.41 11.42 -8.79
C CYS A 336 -14.14 11.59 -7.95
N PHE A 337 -14.00 12.77 -7.34
CA PHE A 337 -12.88 13.07 -6.44
C PHE A 337 -13.41 13.61 -5.10
N ALA A 338 -12.63 13.38 -4.04
CA ALA A 338 -12.84 13.97 -2.73
C ALA A 338 -11.55 14.63 -2.23
N LEU A 339 -11.69 15.69 -1.43
CA LEU A 339 -10.57 16.29 -0.70
C LEU A 339 -10.07 15.32 0.38
N THR A 340 -8.77 15.38 0.66
CA THR A 340 -8.11 14.62 1.73
C THR A 340 -7.79 15.46 2.96
N GLN A 341 -8.00 16.77 2.88
CA GLN A 341 -7.67 17.75 3.91
C GLN A 341 -8.53 19.00 3.77
N PRO A 342 -8.68 19.83 4.83
CA PRO A 342 -9.36 21.12 4.74
C PRO A 342 -8.76 22.02 3.65
N GLU A 343 -9.61 22.73 2.90
CA GLU A 343 -9.23 23.64 1.83
C GLU A 343 -8.12 24.63 2.25
N ALA A 344 -8.26 25.25 3.43
CA ALA A 344 -7.29 26.21 3.96
C ALA A 344 -5.87 25.63 4.22
N LEU A 345 -5.70 24.31 4.17
CA LEU A 345 -4.42 23.62 4.36
C LEU A 345 -3.81 23.13 3.05
N VAL A 346 -4.51 23.29 1.94
CA VAL A 346 -4.03 22.84 0.63
C VAL A 346 -2.80 23.64 0.20
N LYS A 347 -1.79 22.89 -0.21
CA LYS A 347 -0.59 23.45 -0.83
C LYS A 347 -0.63 23.16 -2.32
N TYR A 348 -0.65 24.20 -3.12
CA TYR A 348 -0.72 24.11 -4.58
C TYR A 348 0.66 23.89 -5.22
N ALA A 349 1.49 23.09 -4.57
CA ALA A 349 2.82 22.73 -5.03
C ALA A 349 3.22 21.35 -4.49
N MET A 350 3.86 20.56 -5.34
CA MET A 350 4.35 19.23 -5.02
C MET A 350 5.88 19.16 -5.24
N PRO A 351 6.68 18.97 -4.17
CA PRO A 351 8.10 18.70 -4.33
C PRO A 351 8.31 17.32 -4.94
N THR A 352 9.19 17.23 -5.93
CA THR A 352 9.56 16.00 -6.62
C THR A 352 11.07 15.93 -6.83
N PRO A 353 11.66 14.78 -7.18
CA PRO A 353 13.08 14.70 -7.53
C PRO A 353 13.47 15.59 -8.72
N GLY A 354 12.55 15.84 -9.65
CA GLY A 354 12.76 16.72 -10.82
C GLY A 354 12.69 18.21 -10.50
N GLY A 355 12.16 18.57 -9.32
CA GLY A 355 11.92 19.95 -8.90
C GLY A 355 10.54 20.09 -8.24
N THR A 356 10.08 21.33 -8.10
CA THR A 356 8.74 21.60 -7.55
C THR A 356 7.74 21.79 -8.70
N VAL A 357 6.75 20.89 -8.77
CA VAL A 357 5.59 21.06 -9.66
C VAL A 357 4.61 22.03 -8.99
N ARG A 358 4.29 23.12 -9.67
CA ARG A 358 3.34 24.14 -9.21
C ARG A 358 2.04 24.03 -10.00
N PHE A 359 0.94 24.05 -9.28
CA PHE A 359 -0.43 24.05 -9.82
C PHE A 359 -1.31 25.09 -9.08
N ASP A 360 -0.69 26.18 -8.64
CA ASP A 360 -1.34 27.33 -8.01
C ASP A 360 -1.94 28.23 -9.10
N ASN A 361 -3.19 27.97 -9.42
CA ASN A 361 -3.96 28.69 -10.45
C ASN A 361 -5.47 28.59 -10.16
N ASP A 362 -6.27 29.42 -10.84
CA ASP A 362 -7.71 29.55 -10.63
C ASP A 362 -8.45 28.20 -10.80
N VAL A 363 -8.03 27.35 -11.73
CA VAL A 363 -8.68 26.05 -11.98
C VAL A 363 -8.44 25.08 -10.81
N SER A 364 -7.21 25.03 -10.28
CA SER A 364 -6.92 24.24 -9.08
C SER A 364 -7.69 24.71 -7.86
N HIS A 365 -7.79 26.03 -7.67
CA HIS A 365 -8.60 26.63 -6.59
C HIS A 365 -10.07 26.30 -6.77
N SER A 366 -10.63 26.44 -7.98
CA SER A 366 -12.02 26.08 -8.28
C SER A 366 -12.30 24.61 -7.95
N ILE A 367 -11.43 23.66 -8.38
CA ILE A 367 -11.57 22.24 -8.05
C ILE A 367 -11.60 22.02 -6.52
N VAL A 368 -10.67 22.63 -5.78
CA VAL A 368 -10.57 22.47 -4.33
C VAL A 368 -11.78 23.04 -3.62
N THR A 369 -12.23 24.24 -4.00
CA THR A 369 -13.41 24.90 -3.42
C THR A 369 -14.68 24.08 -3.66
N GLU A 370 -14.90 23.58 -4.88
CA GLU A 370 -16.04 22.74 -5.20
C GLU A 370 -16.04 21.41 -4.43
N LEU A 371 -14.86 20.83 -4.19
CA LEU A 371 -14.70 19.61 -3.41
C LEU A 371 -14.76 19.84 -1.88
N ALA A 372 -14.70 21.09 -1.42
CA ALA A 372 -14.81 21.39 0.01
C ALA A 372 -16.22 21.10 0.58
N ASP A 373 -17.23 21.09 -0.28
CA ASP A 373 -18.61 20.76 0.06
C ASP A 373 -18.93 19.27 -0.03
N GLY A 374 -18.00 18.44 -0.55
CA GLY A 374 -18.15 17.00 -0.68
C GLY A 374 -17.58 16.46 -1.99
N PRO A 375 -17.62 15.13 -2.18
CA PRO A 375 -17.16 14.47 -3.40
C PRO A 375 -17.94 14.95 -4.64
N ARG A 376 -17.23 15.19 -5.75
CA ARG A 376 -17.83 15.58 -7.03
C ARG A 376 -17.15 14.93 -8.22
N ARG A 377 -17.92 14.70 -9.28
CA ARG A 377 -17.35 14.32 -10.57
C ARG A 377 -16.68 15.54 -11.21
N LEU A 378 -15.50 15.32 -11.81
CA LEU A 378 -14.74 16.44 -12.38
C LEU A 378 -15.53 17.23 -13.45
N VAL A 379 -16.39 16.55 -14.23
CA VAL A 379 -17.26 17.19 -15.21
C VAL A 379 -18.27 18.19 -14.61
N GLN A 380 -18.53 18.14 -13.32
CA GLN A 380 -19.44 19.02 -12.61
C GLN A 380 -18.76 20.31 -12.13
N VAL A 381 -17.43 20.36 -12.15
CA VAL A 381 -16.64 21.54 -11.81
C VAL A 381 -16.59 22.48 -13.01
N ALA A 382 -16.78 23.77 -12.78
CA ALA A 382 -16.73 24.77 -13.84
C ALA A 382 -15.30 24.98 -14.37
N GLY A 383 -15.13 24.94 -15.69
CA GLY A 383 -13.85 25.24 -16.35
C GLY A 383 -13.63 24.48 -17.64
N PRO A 384 -12.58 24.83 -18.40
CA PRO A 384 -12.19 24.09 -19.60
C PRO A 384 -11.77 22.66 -19.25
N ALA A 385 -12.31 21.70 -19.96
CA ALA A 385 -12.14 20.27 -19.62
C ALA A 385 -10.69 19.79 -19.57
N ASP A 386 -9.81 20.30 -20.44
CA ASP A 386 -8.41 19.90 -20.47
C ASP A 386 -7.62 20.51 -19.30
N ASP A 387 -7.95 21.72 -18.91
CA ASP A 387 -7.37 22.37 -17.72
C ASP A 387 -7.85 21.68 -16.44
N LEU A 388 -9.13 21.30 -16.36
CA LEU A 388 -9.67 20.52 -15.24
C LEU A 388 -8.94 19.19 -15.10
N LEU A 389 -8.72 18.44 -16.19
CA LEU A 389 -7.99 17.19 -16.18
C LEU A 389 -6.54 17.38 -15.72
N ALA A 390 -5.82 18.33 -16.30
CA ALA A 390 -4.43 18.59 -15.95
C ALA A 390 -4.27 18.94 -14.46
N ASN A 391 -5.11 19.85 -13.95
CA ASN A 391 -5.05 20.28 -12.56
C ASN A 391 -5.55 19.21 -11.57
N ALA A 392 -6.61 18.47 -11.90
CA ALA A 392 -7.08 17.36 -11.07
C ALA A 392 -6.02 16.25 -10.94
N LEU A 393 -5.32 15.92 -12.04
CA LEU A 393 -4.24 14.93 -12.00
C LEU A 393 -3.02 15.43 -11.21
N ALA A 394 -2.70 16.72 -11.26
CA ALA A 394 -1.65 17.32 -10.43
C ALA A 394 -2.04 17.27 -8.93
N LEU A 395 -3.27 17.68 -8.59
CA LEU A 395 -3.82 17.63 -7.24
C LEU A 395 -3.88 16.17 -6.71
N ALA A 396 -4.29 15.21 -7.53
CA ALA A 396 -4.33 13.79 -7.17
C ALA A 396 -2.91 13.21 -6.99
N SER A 397 -1.97 13.61 -7.85
CA SER A 397 -0.54 13.23 -7.74
C SER A 397 0.11 13.79 -6.47
N ALA A 398 -0.37 14.93 -5.98
CA ALA A 398 0.03 15.53 -4.69
C ALA A 398 -0.78 14.99 -3.50
N GLU A 399 -1.69 14.03 -3.73
CA GLU A 399 -2.61 13.46 -2.75
C GLU A 399 -3.51 14.50 -2.02
N VAL A 400 -3.72 15.67 -2.62
CA VAL A 400 -4.67 16.70 -2.15
C VAL A 400 -6.11 16.25 -2.36
N ILE A 401 -6.35 15.56 -3.49
CA ILE A 401 -7.63 14.93 -3.80
C ILE A 401 -7.41 13.44 -4.06
N ARG A 402 -8.46 12.63 -3.88
CA ARG A 402 -8.43 11.20 -4.23
C ARG A 402 -9.60 10.83 -5.12
N PRO A 403 -9.39 9.93 -6.10
CA PRO A 403 -10.49 9.31 -6.81
C PRO A 403 -11.30 8.46 -5.82
N VAL A 404 -12.62 8.58 -5.91
CA VAL A 404 -13.56 7.97 -4.96
C VAL A 404 -14.81 7.48 -5.71
N GLU A 405 -15.64 6.73 -5.01
CA GLU A 405 -16.97 6.35 -5.49
C GLU A 405 -17.91 7.56 -5.52
N SER A 406 -18.84 7.56 -6.49
CA SER A 406 -19.84 8.63 -6.60
C SER A 406 -21.00 8.47 -5.60
N ASP A 407 -21.23 7.23 -5.15
CA ASP A 407 -22.35 6.92 -4.28
C ASP A 407 -21.86 6.84 -2.83
N ALA A 408 -22.40 7.69 -1.99
CA ALA A 408 -22.05 7.73 -0.57
C ALA A 408 -22.72 6.58 0.20
N VAL A 409 -21.94 5.90 1.04
CA VAL A 409 -22.42 4.82 1.90
C VAL A 409 -22.23 5.21 3.38
N PRO A 410 -23.23 5.00 4.25
CA PRO A 410 -23.08 5.33 5.67
C PRO A 410 -21.93 4.57 6.34
N VAL A 411 -20.97 5.30 6.93
CA VAL A 411 -19.78 4.74 7.59
C VAL A 411 -19.76 5.01 9.10
N GLY A 412 -20.86 5.45 9.68
CA GLY A 412 -20.95 5.82 11.09
C GLY A 412 -20.62 4.67 12.03
N ALA A 413 -21.18 3.48 11.79
CA ALA A 413 -20.91 2.27 12.58
C ALA A 413 -19.44 1.86 12.50
N LEU A 414 -18.86 1.84 11.30
CA LEU A 414 -17.44 1.55 11.10
C LEU A 414 -16.56 2.56 11.85
N ASN A 415 -16.82 3.86 11.71
CA ASN A 415 -16.05 4.90 12.38
C ASN A 415 -16.14 4.82 13.91
N ALA A 416 -17.29 4.47 14.46
CA ALA A 416 -17.44 4.25 15.90
C ALA A 416 -16.54 3.09 16.39
N VAL A 417 -16.47 2.01 15.63
CA VAL A 417 -15.59 0.86 15.97
C VAL A 417 -14.11 1.22 15.81
N LEU A 418 -13.74 1.95 14.74
CA LEU A 418 -12.37 2.43 14.56
C LEU A 418 -11.92 3.35 15.72
N ASP A 419 -12.79 4.28 16.14
CA ASP A 419 -12.52 5.19 17.26
C ASP A 419 -12.38 4.44 18.59
N GLU A 420 -13.17 3.39 18.82
CA GLU A 420 -13.13 2.56 20.05
C GLU A 420 -11.86 1.69 20.10
N LEU A 421 -11.46 1.10 18.97
CA LEU A 421 -10.28 0.24 18.87
C LEU A 421 -8.97 1.04 18.82
N ASP A 422 -9.02 2.34 18.53
CA ASP A 422 -7.85 3.21 18.47
C ASP A 422 -7.35 3.56 19.87
N THR A 423 -6.26 2.94 20.30
CA THR A 423 -5.60 3.19 21.58
C THR A 423 -4.18 3.70 21.40
N GLU A 424 -3.55 4.22 22.48
CA GLU A 424 -2.13 4.61 22.44
C GLU A 424 -1.21 3.41 22.21
N ALA A 425 -1.56 2.24 22.78
CA ALA A 425 -0.79 1.00 22.63
C ALA A 425 -0.98 0.33 21.26
N ALA A 426 -2.16 0.49 20.64
CA ALA A 426 -2.52 -0.07 19.33
C ALA A 426 -3.20 1.01 18.47
N PRO A 427 -2.43 1.95 17.90
CA PRO A 427 -3.02 3.04 17.12
C PRO A 427 -3.75 2.55 15.88
N LEU A 428 -5.00 3.01 15.71
CA LEU A 428 -5.83 2.79 14.53
C LEU A 428 -6.33 4.15 14.02
N PRO A 429 -5.44 4.99 13.48
CA PRO A 429 -5.68 6.42 13.26
C PRO A 429 -6.52 6.72 12.02
N TYR A 430 -7.48 5.90 11.67
CA TYR A 430 -8.21 6.03 10.42
C TYR A 430 -9.66 6.47 10.63
N ARG A 431 -10.12 7.34 9.74
CA ARG A 431 -11.51 7.76 9.62
C ARG A 431 -12.00 7.43 8.22
N ALA A 432 -12.90 6.47 8.11
CA ALA A 432 -13.53 6.11 6.84
C ALA A 432 -14.41 7.26 6.33
N LEU A 433 -14.35 7.52 5.01
CA LEU A 433 -15.25 8.42 4.31
C LEU A 433 -16.29 7.62 3.53
N PRO A 434 -17.51 8.14 3.36
CA PRO A 434 -18.62 7.45 2.69
C PRO A 434 -18.34 7.03 1.24
N CYS A 435 -17.30 7.59 0.63
CA CYS A 435 -16.99 7.48 -0.79
C CYS A 435 -15.83 6.50 -1.12
N GLY A 436 -15.57 5.49 -0.29
CA GLY A 436 -14.61 4.42 -0.63
C GLY A 436 -13.14 4.71 -0.27
N THR A 437 -12.88 5.62 0.66
CA THR A 437 -11.52 5.90 1.16
C THR A 437 -11.51 6.18 2.66
N ALA A 438 -10.33 6.34 3.24
CA ALA A 438 -10.19 6.79 4.62
C ALA A 438 -9.03 7.76 4.78
N LEU A 439 -9.07 8.56 5.82
CA LEU A 439 -8.04 9.53 6.18
C LEU A 439 -7.30 9.07 7.43
N ALA A 440 -5.98 9.19 7.42
CA ALA A 440 -5.19 9.03 8.63
C ALA A 440 -5.24 10.33 9.44
N LEU A 441 -5.67 10.23 10.70
CA LEU A 441 -5.84 11.39 11.58
C LEU A 441 -4.60 11.62 12.44
N ASP A 442 -4.19 12.90 12.58
CA ASP A 442 -3.16 13.32 13.54
C ASP A 442 -3.59 12.97 14.98
N THR A 443 -2.63 12.59 15.83
CA THR A 443 -2.90 12.21 17.24
C THR A 443 -3.63 13.30 18.01
N ALA A 444 -3.28 14.58 17.79
CA ALA A 444 -3.96 15.68 18.48
C ALA A 444 -5.41 15.86 18.01
N LEU A 445 -5.68 15.61 16.71
CA LEU A 445 -7.04 15.61 16.16
C LEU A 445 -7.86 14.45 16.75
N ARG A 446 -7.31 13.25 16.82
CA ARG A 446 -7.98 12.09 17.44
C ARG A 446 -8.35 12.35 18.91
N ARG A 447 -7.43 12.91 19.69
CA ARG A 447 -7.69 13.29 21.09
C ARG A 447 -8.75 14.39 21.19
N HIS A 448 -8.77 15.36 20.26
CA HIS A 448 -9.85 16.37 20.22
C HIS A 448 -11.21 15.72 19.98
N LEU A 449 -11.32 14.87 18.97
CA LEU A 449 -12.59 14.21 18.61
C LEU A 449 -13.14 13.32 19.74
N ARG A 450 -12.28 12.66 20.52
CA ARG A 450 -12.67 11.78 21.63
C ARG A 450 -12.88 12.50 22.97
N GLU A 451 -12.03 13.45 23.28
CA GLU A 451 -11.88 14.01 24.63
C GLU A 451 -12.17 15.51 24.70
N GLY A 452 -12.49 16.17 23.57
CA GLY A 452 -12.72 17.60 23.50
C GLY A 452 -11.46 18.45 23.74
N ARG A 453 -10.26 17.88 23.67
CA ARG A 453 -9.01 18.62 23.93
C ARG A 453 -8.81 19.73 22.89
N ARG A 454 -8.19 20.85 23.33
CA ARG A 454 -7.89 21.98 22.46
C ARG A 454 -7.02 21.56 21.27
N LEU A 455 -7.43 21.96 20.06
CA LEU A 455 -6.67 21.70 18.83
C LEU A 455 -5.50 22.69 18.67
N PRO A 456 -4.35 22.21 18.18
CA PRO A 456 -3.32 23.09 17.66
C PRO A 456 -3.86 23.94 16.49
N PRO A 457 -3.39 25.19 16.28
CA PRO A 457 -3.89 26.07 15.20
C PRO A 457 -3.93 25.43 13.81
N ARG A 458 -2.94 24.58 13.48
CA ARG A 458 -2.85 23.84 12.21
C ARG A 458 -3.97 22.83 11.96
N LEU A 459 -4.76 22.48 12.99
CA LEU A 459 -5.80 21.46 12.91
C LEU A 459 -7.22 22.00 13.10
N VAL A 460 -7.39 23.31 13.31
CA VAL A 460 -8.68 23.94 13.63
C VAL A 460 -9.75 23.71 12.56
N GLY A 461 -9.38 23.65 11.27
CA GLY A 461 -10.31 23.40 10.16
C GLY A 461 -10.79 21.93 10.02
N TRP A 462 -10.11 20.97 10.70
CA TRP A 462 -10.37 19.56 10.51
C TRP A 462 -11.75 19.06 11.01
N PRO A 463 -12.26 19.46 12.19
CA PRO A 463 -13.56 18.95 12.63
C PRO A 463 -14.70 19.34 11.66
N GLY A 464 -14.73 20.56 11.18
CA GLY A 464 -15.72 21.01 10.19
C GLY A 464 -15.56 20.29 8.85
N PHE A 465 -14.35 20.07 8.38
CA PHE A 465 -14.06 19.28 7.18
C PHE A 465 -14.56 17.83 7.33
N LEU A 466 -14.23 17.15 8.43
CA LEU A 466 -14.67 15.77 8.67
C LEU A 466 -16.19 15.64 8.80
N ALA A 467 -16.86 16.65 9.38
CA ALA A 467 -18.31 16.66 9.47
C ALA A 467 -18.98 16.74 8.09
N ARG A 468 -18.50 17.61 7.20
CA ARG A 468 -18.98 17.70 5.80
C ARG A 468 -18.65 16.44 5.01
N ALA A 469 -17.43 15.94 5.09
CA ALA A 469 -17.00 14.72 4.41
C ALA A 469 -17.77 13.46 4.86
N ALA A 470 -18.26 13.43 6.10
CA ALA A 470 -19.10 12.34 6.63
C ALA A 470 -20.59 12.48 6.26
N ALA A 471 -21.05 13.68 6.00
CA ALA A 471 -22.45 13.94 5.61
C ALA A 471 -22.76 13.48 4.18
N GLY A 472 -21.71 13.28 3.37
CA GLY A 472 -21.83 12.72 2.02
C GLY A 472 -22.57 13.62 1.07
N GLY A 473 -22.28 14.92 1.04
CA GLY A 473 -22.75 15.91 0.06
C GLY A 473 -24.17 15.77 -0.45
#